data_66ad234fb162e1cfba737cc656a01a0c
#
_entry.id   66ad234fb162e1cfba737cc656a01a0c
#
_cell.length_a   1.000
_cell.length_b   1.000
_cell.length_c   1.000
_cell.angle_alpha   90.00
_cell.angle_beta   90.00
_cell.angle_gamma   90.00
#
_symmetry.space_group_name_H-M   'P 1'
#
loop_
_entity.id
_entity.type
_entity.pdbx_description
1 polymer ?
#
loop_
_entity_poly.entity_id
_entity_poly.type
_entity_poly.pdbx_seq_one_letter_code
_entity_poly.pdbx_strand_id
1 'polypeptide(L)'
;MIHGPDGKKLSKLHGATNVVEFRNMGYLPEALKNYLALLGWATPDSQQLFAPGELEEKFDISGCQPSPAVMDPEKLNWMNGEYIRQTPLATLTDYAMPFIEKAGLDVSKVSRAQLEGIVGLEQEKYKLLTEIPDLIRFFFEDPVFEQEALDKVFAKPEAKAVLEGMIKTYSELPDFTEAALEAAARGFAKANGYKAGQVFHPVRVAVSGRTHGPTLFKMLEYMGKDTVVRRLQNALQYCK
;
A
#
# COMPACT_ATOMS: atom_id res chain seq x y z
N MET A 1 32.62 -12.58 6.18
CA MET A 1 31.97 -11.96 7.38
C MET A 1 31.11 -10.83 6.89
N ILE A 2 29.86 -10.71 7.39
CA ILE A 2 28.95 -9.62 7.00
C ILE A 2 29.14 -8.44 7.94
N HIS A 3 29.28 -7.24 7.38
CA HIS A 3 29.46 -5.99 8.08
C HIS A 3 28.20 -5.12 7.95
N GLY A 4 27.96 -4.26 8.93
CA GLY A 4 26.97 -3.20 8.85
C GLY A 4 27.43 -2.04 7.97
N PRO A 5 26.56 -1.04 7.72
CA PRO A 5 26.89 0.14 6.92
C PRO A 5 28.07 0.95 7.47
N ASP A 6 28.36 0.82 8.77
CA ASP A 6 29.49 1.48 9.46
C ASP A 6 30.81 0.70 9.30
N GLY A 7 30.85 -0.37 8.53
CA GLY A 7 32.02 -1.23 8.31
C GLY A 7 32.35 -2.17 9.46
N LYS A 8 31.60 -2.16 10.57
CA LYS A 8 31.80 -3.09 11.69
C LYS A 8 31.02 -4.38 11.46
N LYS A 9 31.43 -5.45 12.18
CA LYS A 9 30.69 -6.72 12.13
C LYS A 9 29.19 -6.49 12.39
N LEU A 10 28.34 -7.08 11.55
CA LEU A 10 26.87 -7.01 11.71
C LEU A 10 26.49 -7.46 13.13
N SER A 11 25.71 -6.63 13.81
CA SER A 11 25.29 -6.85 15.20
C SER A 11 23.86 -6.32 15.37
N LYS A 12 23.24 -6.58 16.53
CA LYS A 12 21.89 -6.08 16.88
C LYS A 12 21.75 -4.55 16.80
N LEU A 13 22.85 -3.80 16.89
CA LEU A 13 22.85 -2.34 16.71
C LEU A 13 22.55 -1.90 15.26
N HIS A 14 22.71 -2.81 14.30
CA HIS A 14 22.46 -2.57 12.88
C HIS A 14 21.05 -3.03 12.44
N GLY A 15 20.17 -3.39 13.38
CA GLY A 15 18.84 -3.92 13.11
C GLY A 15 18.79 -5.45 13.20
N ALA A 16 18.18 -6.10 12.20
CA ALA A 16 18.02 -7.56 12.21
C ALA A 16 19.36 -8.29 12.04
N THR A 17 19.56 -9.35 12.83
CA THR A 17 20.75 -10.22 12.77
C THR A 17 20.40 -11.69 12.54
N ASN A 18 19.13 -12.04 12.54
CA ASN A 18 18.65 -13.39 12.28
C ASN A 18 17.41 -13.36 11.38
N VAL A 19 17.11 -14.49 10.73
CA VAL A 19 16.02 -14.62 9.75
C VAL A 19 14.64 -14.26 10.34
N VAL A 20 14.39 -14.59 11.61
CA VAL A 20 13.11 -14.30 12.27
C VAL A 20 12.90 -12.79 12.42
N GLU A 21 13.96 -12.05 12.74
CA GLU A 21 13.88 -10.58 12.82
C GLU A 21 13.54 -9.97 11.45
N PHE A 22 14.19 -10.42 10.36
CA PHE A 22 13.85 -9.95 9.01
C PHE A 22 12.40 -10.27 8.64
N ARG A 23 11.91 -11.47 8.94
CA ARG A 23 10.50 -11.82 8.75
C ARG A 23 9.58 -10.84 9.51
N ASN A 24 9.89 -10.56 10.78
CA ASN A 24 9.08 -9.66 11.61
C ASN A 24 9.14 -8.19 11.15
N MET A 25 10.19 -7.81 10.43
CA MET A 25 10.31 -6.52 9.75
C MET A 25 9.53 -6.46 8.43
N GLY A 26 8.99 -7.58 7.96
CA GLY A 26 8.15 -7.64 6.76
C GLY A 26 8.90 -7.95 5.47
N TYR A 27 10.08 -8.55 5.54
CA TYR A 27 10.78 -9.05 4.36
C TYR A 27 10.22 -10.40 3.92
N LEU A 28 10.05 -10.56 2.61
CA LEU A 28 9.71 -11.83 1.98
C LEU A 28 10.90 -12.79 2.02
N PRO A 29 10.67 -14.11 2.21
CA PRO A 29 11.76 -15.08 2.26
C PRO A 29 12.55 -15.14 0.96
N GLU A 30 11.90 -15.01 -0.20
CA GLU A 30 12.54 -15.00 -1.52
C GLU A 30 13.46 -13.80 -1.68
N ALA A 31 13.02 -12.61 -1.26
CA ALA A 31 13.81 -11.39 -1.32
C ALA A 31 15.06 -11.49 -0.42
N LEU A 32 14.89 -11.95 0.81
CA LEU A 32 16.00 -12.12 1.74
C LEU A 32 16.99 -13.16 1.23
N LYS A 33 16.52 -14.30 0.72
CA LYS A 33 17.36 -15.34 0.12
C LYS A 33 18.18 -14.80 -1.04
N ASN A 34 17.55 -14.11 -1.97
CA ASN A 34 18.24 -13.49 -3.11
C ASN A 34 19.28 -12.48 -2.64
N TYR A 35 18.93 -11.61 -1.72
CA TYR A 35 19.84 -10.61 -1.19
C TYR A 35 21.07 -11.22 -0.53
N LEU A 36 20.86 -12.24 0.31
CA LEU A 36 21.97 -12.94 1.01
C LEU A 36 22.92 -13.65 0.04
N ALA A 37 22.40 -14.25 -1.04
CA ALA A 37 23.23 -14.86 -2.07
C ALA A 37 24.16 -13.81 -2.70
N LEU A 38 23.66 -12.64 -3.03
CA LEU A 38 24.42 -11.56 -3.66
C LEU A 38 25.45 -10.88 -2.73
N LEU A 39 25.44 -11.16 -1.42
CA LEU A 39 26.44 -10.62 -0.49
C LEU A 39 27.86 -11.19 -0.67
N GLY A 40 28.03 -12.22 -1.47
CA GLY A 40 29.35 -12.79 -1.70
C GLY A 40 29.44 -13.58 -3.00
N TRP A 41 28.39 -13.54 -3.80
CA TRP A 41 28.30 -14.23 -5.07
C TRP A 41 27.65 -13.33 -6.13
N ALA A 42 27.98 -13.55 -7.39
CA ALA A 42 27.36 -12.85 -8.52
C ALA A 42 27.35 -13.76 -9.75
N THR A 43 26.34 -13.59 -10.58
CA THR A 43 26.31 -14.17 -11.93
C THR A 43 27.26 -13.42 -12.85
N PRO A 44 27.75 -14.03 -13.96
CA PRO A 44 28.64 -13.36 -14.92
C PRO A 44 28.06 -12.08 -15.53
N ASP A 45 26.74 -12.02 -15.68
CA ASP A 45 25.98 -10.88 -16.19
C ASP A 45 25.52 -9.90 -15.10
N SER A 46 25.91 -10.13 -13.84
CA SER A 46 25.55 -9.30 -12.68
C SER A 46 24.03 -9.19 -12.43
N GLN A 47 23.28 -10.26 -12.68
CA GLN A 47 21.85 -10.34 -12.42
C GLN A 47 21.55 -10.02 -10.94
N GLN A 48 20.52 -9.21 -10.69
CA GLN A 48 20.17 -8.78 -9.32
C GLN A 48 18.90 -9.46 -8.78
N LEU A 49 17.95 -9.79 -9.64
CA LEU A 49 16.69 -10.42 -9.28
C LEU A 49 16.57 -11.76 -10.00
N PHE A 50 16.09 -12.77 -9.28
CA PHE A 50 15.96 -14.12 -9.80
C PHE A 50 14.49 -14.57 -9.72
N ALA A 51 14.02 -15.23 -10.78
CA ALA A 51 12.72 -15.88 -10.77
C ALA A 51 12.69 -17.04 -9.75
N PRO A 52 11.49 -17.49 -9.32
CA PRO A 52 11.39 -18.66 -8.43
C PRO A 52 12.15 -19.87 -8.97
N GLY A 53 13.06 -20.42 -8.19
CA GLY A 53 13.91 -21.57 -8.56
C GLY A 53 15.18 -21.20 -9.36
N GLU A 54 15.22 -20.06 -10.02
CA GLU A 54 16.36 -19.66 -10.86
C GLU A 54 17.67 -19.44 -10.06
N LEU A 55 17.53 -18.89 -8.85
CA LEU A 55 18.70 -18.68 -7.98
C LEU A 55 19.35 -20.01 -7.59
N GLU A 56 18.55 -21.01 -7.25
CA GLU A 56 19.02 -22.34 -6.87
C GLU A 56 19.70 -23.06 -8.03
N GLU A 57 19.21 -22.86 -9.25
CA GLU A 57 19.81 -23.44 -10.46
C GLU A 57 21.15 -22.79 -10.83
N LYS A 58 21.26 -21.47 -10.64
CA LYS A 58 22.45 -20.69 -11.01
C LYS A 58 23.52 -20.62 -9.93
N PHE A 59 23.13 -20.80 -8.65
CA PHE A 59 24.05 -20.64 -7.53
C PHE A 59 25.10 -21.74 -7.51
N ASP A 60 26.38 -21.31 -7.54
CA ASP A 60 27.53 -22.20 -7.39
C ASP A 60 28.45 -21.62 -6.29
N ILE A 61 28.68 -22.42 -5.26
CA ILE A 61 29.54 -22.06 -4.13
C ILE A 61 30.98 -21.75 -4.55
N SER A 62 31.43 -22.32 -5.66
CA SER A 62 32.77 -22.03 -6.20
C SER A 62 32.92 -20.59 -6.70
N GLY A 63 31.79 -19.93 -7.06
CA GLY A 63 31.73 -18.52 -7.44
C GLY A 63 31.69 -17.55 -6.26
N CYS A 64 31.66 -18.06 -5.01
CA CYS A 64 31.64 -17.20 -3.84
C CYS A 64 33.01 -16.55 -3.58
N GLN A 65 32.99 -15.23 -3.34
CA GLN A 65 34.19 -14.46 -3.04
C GLN A 65 34.44 -14.39 -1.53
N PRO A 66 35.68 -14.57 -1.05
CA PRO A 66 36.02 -14.55 0.38
C PRO A 66 36.08 -13.14 0.98
N SER A 67 35.73 -12.11 0.23
CA SER A 67 35.77 -10.72 0.69
C SER A 67 34.67 -10.43 1.72
N PRO A 68 34.87 -9.49 2.66
CA PRO A 68 33.84 -9.00 3.53
C PRO A 68 32.69 -8.36 2.70
N ALA A 69 31.44 -8.74 3.01
CA ALA A 69 30.27 -8.11 2.40
C ALA A 69 29.67 -7.07 3.35
N VAL A 70 29.23 -5.94 2.82
CA VAL A 70 28.55 -4.89 3.58
C VAL A 70 27.05 -4.99 3.32
N MET A 71 26.29 -5.05 4.40
CA MET A 71 24.82 -5.05 4.31
C MET A 71 24.32 -3.65 3.95
N ASP A 72 23.56 -3.57 2.87
CA ASP A 72 22.89 -2.37 2.38
C ASP A 72 21.37 -2.52 2.58
N PRO A 73 20.78 -1.88 3.62
CA PRO A 73 19.35 -1.95 3.89
C PRO A 73 18.49 -1.33 2.77
N GLU A 74 18.99 -0.30 2.08
CA GLU A 74 18.23 0.34 0.99
C GLU A 74 18.09 -0.60 -0.19
N LYS A 75 19.17 -1.31 -0.55
CA LYS A 75 19.14 -2.34 -1.60
C LYS A 75 18.23 -3.50 -1.22
N LEU A 76 18.23 -3.94 0.04
CA LEU A 76 17.34 -5.00 0.52
C LEU A 76 15.88 -4.55 0.46
N ASN A 77 15.56 -3.32 0.89
CA ASN A 77 14.22 -2.75 0.79
C ASN A 77 13.74 -2.64 -0.66
N TRP A 78 14.58 -2.16 -1.56
CA TRP A 78 14.28 -2.11 -2.98
C TRP A 78 13.99 -3.51 -3.54
N MET A 79 14.86 -4.47 -3.27
CA MET A 79 14.70 -5.86 -3.74
C MET A 79 13.42 -6.49 -3.18
N ASN A 80 13.12 -6.28 -1.91
CA ASN A 80 11.89 -6.76 -1.30
C ASN A 80 10.64 -6.17 -1.98
N GLY A 81 10.66 -4.89 -2.29
CA GLY A 81 9.59 -4.23 -3.05
C GLY A 81 9.39 -4.84 -4.44
N GLU A 82 10.49 -5.20 -5.16
CA GLU A 82 10.41 -5.88 -6.45
C GLU A 82 9.74 -7.26 -6.32
N TYR A 83 10.09 -8.04 -5.29
CA TYR A 83 9.45 -9.32 -5.02
C TYR A 83 7.98 -9.16 -4.60
N ILE A 84 7.64 -8.16 -3.78
CA ILE A 84 6.24 -7.87 -3.40
C ILE A 84 5.41 -7.59 -4.66
N ARG A 85 5.90 -6.77 -5.59
CA ARG A 85 5.20 -6.43 -6.84
C ARG A 85 4.90 -7.66 -7.72
N GLN A 86 5.79 -8.65 -7.69
CA GLN A 86 5.66 -9.89 -8.48
C GLN A 86 4.85 -10.97 -7.75
N THR A 87 4.62 -10.83 -6.45
CA THR A 87 3.90 -11.84 -5.65
C THR A 87 2.41 -11.83 -6.00
N PRO A 88 1.80 -12.99 -6.32
CA PRO A 88 0.36 -13.08 -6.54
C PRO A 88 -0.43 -12.56 -5.33
N LEU A 89 -1.54 -11.85 -5.57
CA LEU A 89 -2.33 -11.18 -4.52
C LEU A 89 -2.79 -12.12 -3.41
N ALA A 90 -3.18 -13.33 -3.74
CA ALA A 90 -3.57 -14.33 -2.74
C ALA A 90 -2.41 -14.63 -1.78
N THR A 91 -1.22 -14.90 -2.31
CA THR A 91 0.00 -15.16 -1.52
C THR A 91 0.45 -13.92 -0.75
N LEU A 92 0.42 -12.74 -1.37
CA LEU A 92 0.76 -11.49 -0.70
C LEU A 92 -0.17 -11.22 0.48
N THR A 93 -1.46 -11.48 0.30
CA THR A 93 -2.46 -11.32 1.37
C THR A 93 -2.20 -12.30 2.52
N ASP A 94 -1.82 -13.56 2.22
CA ASP A 94 -1.44 -14.53 3.27
C ASP A 94 -0.21 -14.05 4.06
N TYR A 95 0.80 -13.53 3.37
CA TYR A 95 1.97 -12.93 4.03
C TYR A 95 1.63 -11.68 4.85
N ALA A 96 0.64 -10.89 4.43
CA ALA A 96 0.21 -9.68 5.12
C ALA A 96 -0.66 -9.97 6.36
N MET A 97 -1.40 -11.08 6.40
CA MET A 97 -2.36 -11.40 7.47
C MET A 97 -1.77 -11.27 8.88
N PRO A 98 -0.59 -11.83 9.21
CA PRO A 98 -0.03 -11.68 10.56
C PRO A 98 0.20 -10.22 10.99
N PHE A 99 0.51 -9.34 10.02
CA PHE A 99 0.72 -7.91 10.29
C PHE A 99 -0.62 -7.18 10.44
N ILE A 100 -1.63 -7.53 9.64
CA ILE A 100 -3.00 -7.02 9.71
C ILE A 100 -3.62 -7.37 11.07
N GLU A 101 -3.51 -8.62 11.51
CA GLU A 101 -3.99 -9.09 12.81
C GLU A 101 -3.26 -8.40 13.98
N LYS A 102 -1.93 -8.29 13.90
CA LYS A 102 -1.12 -7.59 14.89
C LYS A 102 -1.48 -6.10 15.00
N ALA A 103 -1.88 -5.48 13.90
CA ALA A 103 -2.34 -4.09 13.86
C ALA A 103 -3.78 -3.92 14.38
N GLY A 104 -4.48 -5.01 14.71
CA GLY A 104 -5.84 -5.01 15.25
C GLY A 104 -6.92 -4.65 14.24
N LEU A 105 -6.66 -4.76 12.93
CA LEU A 105 -7.66 -4.46 11.91
C LEU A 105 -8.70 -5.59 11.81
N ASP A 106 -9.97 -5.26 11.99
CA ASP A 106 -11.08 -6.20 11.81
C ASP A 106 -11.43 -6.36 10.33
N VAL A 107 -10.87 -7.37 9.71
CA VAL A 107 -11.11 -7.73 8.30
C VAL A 107 -12.23 -8.75 8.12
N SER A 108 -12.94 -9.15 9.18
CA SER A 108 -13.97 -10.18 9.14
C SER A 108 -15.21 -9.78 8.31
N LYS A 109 -15.39 -8.48 8.07
CA LYS A 109 -16.54 -7.92 7.35
C LYS A 109 -16.38 -7.91 5.83
N VAL A 110 -15.21 -8.25 5.32
CA VAL A 110 -14.94 -8.32 3.89
C VAL A 110 -14.65 -9.75 3.46
N SER A 111 -15.04 -10.09 2.23
CA SER A 111 -14.68 -11.39 1.66
C SER A 111 -13.17 -11.47 1.39
N ARG A 112 -12.65 -12.68 1.26
CA ARG A 112 -11.24 -12.90 0.90
C ARG A 112 -10.87 -12.16 -0.38
N ALA A 113 -11.69 -12.24 -1.41
CA ALA A 113 -11.46 -11.57 -2.68
C ALA A 113 -11.43 -10.03 -2.55
N GLN A 114 -12.28 -9.47 -1.69
CA GLN A 114 -12.23 -8.03 -1.38
C GLN A 114 -10.96 -7.65 -0.65
N LEU A 115 -10.52 -8.45 0.33
CA LEU A 115 -9.27 -8.19 1.06
C LEU A 115 -8.06 -8.25 0.12
N GLU A 116 -7.99 -9.24 -0.76
CA GLU A 116 -6.95 -9.34 -1.80
C GLU A 116 -6.96 -8.10 -2.71
N GLY A 117 -8.15 -7.66 -3.13
CA GLY A 117 -8.29 -6.43 -3.91
C GLY A 117 -7.82 -5.19 -3.17
N ILE A 118 -8.16 -5.04 -1.89
CA ILE A 118 -7.73 -3.93 -1.04
C ILE A 118 -6.20 -3.93 -0.87
N VAL A 119 -5.60 -5.07 -0.55
CA VAL A 119 -4.14 -5.22 -0.44
C VAL A 119 -3.46 -4.89 -1.79
N GLY A 120 -4.07 -5.32 -2.89
CA GLY A 120 -3.54 -5.09 -4.25
C GLY A 120 -3.54 -3.64 -4.71
N LEU A 121 -4.41 -2.78 -4.13
CA LEU A 121 -4.52 -1.38 -4.57
C LEU A 121 -3.21 -0.57 -4.46
N GLU A 122 -2.38 -0.91 -3.49
CA GLU A 122 -1.12 -0.20 -3.22
C GLU A 122 0.11 -1.11 -3.38
N GLN A 123 -0.04 -2.31 -3.99
CA GLN A 123 1.04 -3.32 -4.12
C GLN A 123 2.32 -2.74 -4.72
N GLU A 124 2.20 -1.84 -5.68
CA GLU A 124 3.32 -1.17 -6.32
C GLU A 124 4.15 -0.30 -5.36
N LYS A 125 3.58 0.12 -4.23
CA LYS A 125 4.22 1.04 -3.28
C LYS A 125 4.89 0.34 -2.11
N TYR A 126 4.45 -0.88 -1.75
CA TYR A 126 5.00 -1.59 -0.60
C TYR A 126 6.47 -1.94 -0.80
N LYS A 127 7.28 -1.62 0.17
CA LYS A 127 8.64 -2.13 0.32
C LYS A 127 8.74 -3.20 1.38
N LEU A 128 7.88 -3.13 2.39
CA LEU A 128 7.80 -4.07 3.51
C LEU A 128 6.34 -4.46 3.78
N LEU A 129 6.10 -5.70 4.20
CA LEU A 129 4.76 -6.17 4.60
C LEU A 129 4.21 -5.40 5.81
N THR A 130 5.07 -4.84 6.65
CA THR A 130 4.70 -4.02 7.80
C THR A 130 4.02 -2.71 7.43
N GLU A 131 4.15 -2.25 6.19
CA GLU A 131 3.52 -1.01 5.70
C GLU A 131 2.05 -1.22 5.33
N ILE A 132 1.66 -2.47 5.01
CA ILE A 132 0.33 -2.80 4.51
C ILE A 132 -0.78 -2.37 5.48
N PRO A 133 -0.75 -2.70 6.78
CA PRO A 133 -1.84 -2.36 7.70
C PRO A 133 -2.16 -0.87 7.73
N ASP A 134 -1.16 0.01 7.75
CA ASP A 134 -1.37 1.46 7.82
C ASP A 134 -1.91 2.04 6.51
N LEU A 135 -1.51 1.45 5.37
CA LEU A 135 -2.00 1.88 4.06
C LEU A 135 -3.44 1.45 3.79
N ILE A 136 -3.90 0.33 4.36
CA ILE A 136 -5.27 -0.16 4.19
C ILE A 136 -6.21 0.15 5.36
N ARG A 137 -5.72 0.70 6.47
CA ARG A 137 -6.49 0.95 7.71
C ARG A 137 -7.81 1.66 7.48
N PHE A 138 -7.81 2.69 6.64
CA PHE A 138 -9.00 3.48 6.34
C PHE A 138 -10.13 2.71 5.62
N PHE A 139 -9.91 1.47 5.15
CA PHE A 139 -10.99 0.62 4.67
C PHE A 139 -11.81 0.02 5.82
N PHE A 140 -11.20 -0.16 6.98
CA PHE A 140 -11.77 -0.90 8.13
C PHE A 140 -12.14 0.01 9.30
N GLU A 141 -11.49 1.16 9.42
CA GLU A 141 -11.71 2.16 10.48
C GLU A 141 -12.14 3.49 9.88
N ASP A 142 -12.81 4.33 10.68
CA ASP A 142 -13.15 5.68 10.23
C ASP A 142 -11.87 6.51 10.01
N PRO A 143 -11.87 7.37 8.99
CA PRO A 143 -10.66 8.09 8.62
C PRO A 143 -10.24 9.10 9.68
N VAL A 144 -8.94 9.14 9.95
CA VAL A 144 -8.32 10.25 10.68
C VAL A 144 -7.88 11.29 9.65
N PHE A 145 -8.38 12.53 9.80
CA PHE A 145 -8.09 13.59 8.84
C PHE A 145 -6.73 14.20 9.07
N GLU A 146 -5.88 14.17 8.05
CA GLU A 146 -4.62 14.92 8.04
C GLU A 146 -4.93 16.44 8.02
N GLN A 147 -4.21 17.23 8.84
CA GLN A 147 -4.42 18.68 8.91
C GLN A 147 -4.23 19.35 7.54
N GLU A 148 -3.24 18.89 6.78
CA GLU A 148 -2.99 19.37 5.42
C GLU A 148 -4.20 19.13 4.49
N ALA A 149 -4.90 18.01 4.63
CA ALA A 149 -6.07 17.68 3.85
C ALA A 149 -7.25 18.59 4.19
N LEU A 150 -7.45 18.89 5.48
CA LEU A 150 -8.47 19.85 5.92
C LEU A 150 -8.21 21.24 5.35
N ASP A 151 -6.98 21.71 5.46
CA ASP A 151 -6.59 23.07 5.05
C ASP A 151 -6.62 23.26 3.52
N LYS A 152 -6.16 22.25 2.76
CA LYS A 152 -6.07 22.35 1.31
C LYS A 152 -7.36 22.00 0.56
N VAL A 153 -8.23 21.19 1.17
CA VAL A 153 -9.41 20.65 0.48
C VAL A 153 -10.70 21.14 1.12
N PHE A 154 -10.94 20.94 2.41
CA PHE A 154 -12.19 21.30 3.06
C PHE A 154 -12.32 22.78 3.40
N ALA A 155 -11.21 23.52 3.41
CA ALA A 155 -11.24 24.97 3.54
C ALA A 155 -11.71 25.69 2.26
N LYS A 156 -11.83 24.98 1.12
CA LYS A 156 -12.31 25.57 -0.13
C LYS A 156 -13.82 25.81 -0.09
N PRO A 157 -14.29 26.96 -0.62
CA PRO A 157 -15.71 27.35 -0.53
C PRO A 157 -16.67 26.36 -1.21
N GLU A 158 -16.22 25.65 -2.25
CA GLU A 158 -17.02 24.66 -2.96
C GLU A 158 -17.10 23.29 -2.25
N ALA A 159 -16.23 23.00 -1.29
CA ALA A 159 -16.10 21.65 -0.73
C ALA A 159 -17.40 21.12 -0.14
N LYS A 160 -18.13 21.95 0.62
CA LYS A 160 -19.40 21.58 1.24
C LYS A 160 -20.46 21.24 0.19
N ALA A 161 -20.68 22.14 -0.78
CA ALA A 161 -21.64 21.93 -1.85
C ALA A 161 -21.32 20.69 -2.70
N VAL A 162 -20.04 20.44 -2.96
CA VAL A 162 -19.58 19.24 -3.66
C VAL A 162 -19.91 17.97 -2.85
N LEU A 163 -19.61 17.94 -1.54
CA LEU A 163 -19.93 16.77 -0.72
C LEU A 163 -21.45 16.54 -0.63
N GLU A 164 -22.26 17.57 -0.43
CA GLU A 164 -23.73 17.47 -0.41
C GLU A 164 -24.27 16.90 -1.73
N GLY A 165 -23.78 17.41 -2.87
CA GLY A 165 -24.15 16.91 -4.18
C GLY A 165 -23.70 15.46 -4.44
N MET A 166 -22.51 15.10 -4.00
CA MET A 166 -22.01 13.73 -4.16
C MET A 166 -22.69 12.72 -3.23
N ILE A 167 -23.12 13.13 -2.03
CA ILE A 167 -23.97 12.31 -1.15
C ILE A 167 -25.24 11.91 -1.89
N LYS A 168 -25.96 12.88 -2.49
CA LYS A 168 -27.15 12.61 -3.27
C LYS A 168 -26.86 11.70 -4.46
N THR A 169 -25.87 12.07 -5.28
CA THR A 169 -25.47 11.33 -6.48
C THR A 169 -25.15 9.87 -6.19
N TYR A 170 -24.34 9.59 -5.16
CA TYR A 170 -23.94 8.23 -4.82
C TYR A 170 -25.03 7.45 -4.09
N SER A 171 -25.91 8.11 -3.32
CA SER A 171 -27.07 7.46 -2.69
C SER A 171 -28.04 6.91 -3.73
N GLU A 172 -28.27 7.63 -4.81
CA GLU A 172 -29.19 7.29 -5.89
C GLU A 172 -28.58 6.34 -6.95
N LEU A 173 -27.25 6.11 -6.92
CA LEU A 173 -26.55 5.31 -7.92
C LEU A 173 -26.94 3.81 -7.78
N PRO A 174 -27.50 3.18 -8.84
CA PRO A 174 -27.97 1.80 -8.75
C PRO A 174 -26.81 0.81 -8.62
N ASP A 175 -25.73 1.00 -9.41
CA ASP A 175 -24.55 0.17 -9.44
C ASP A 175 -23.36 0.91 -8.81
N PHE A 176 -22.69 0.29 -7.83
CA PHE A 176 -21.58 0.91 -7.11
C PHE A 176 -20.24 0.35 -7.57
N THR A 177 -20.02 0.31 -8.89
CA THR A 177 -18.79 -0.12 -9.56
C THR A 177 -17.87 1.05 -9.84
N GLU A 178 -16.58 0.80 -9.98
CA GLU A 178 -15.57 1.82 -10.32
C GLU A 178 -16.00 2.70 -11.50
N ALA A 179 -16.45 2.08 -12.60
CA ALA A 179 -16.87 2.80 -13.79
C ALA A 179 -18.12 3.67 -13.56
N ALA A 180 -19.13 3.16 -12.83
CA ALA A 180 -20.35 3.89 -12.52
C ALA A 180 -20.06 5.07 -11.57
N LEU A 181 -19.21 4.87 -10.57
CA LEU A 181 -18.76 5.91 -9.64
C LEU A 181 -18.03 7.04 -10.34
N GLU A 182 -17.11 6.71 -11.25
CA GLU A 182 -16.39 7.71 -12.03
C GLU A 182 -17.32 8.48 -12.97
N ALA A 183 -18.18 7.78 -13.69
CA ALA A 183 -19.15 8.41 -14.60
C ALA A 183 -20.08 9.37 -13.84
N ALA A 184 -20.60 8.97 -12.69
CA ALA A 184 -21.46 9.79 -11.85
C ALA A 184 -20.74 11.05 -11.33
N ALA A 185 -19.50 10.90 -10.83
CA ALA A 185 -18.71 12.03 -10.34
C ALA A 185 -18.35 13.03 -11.46
N ARG A 186 -17.98 12.53 -12.64
CA ARG A 186 -17.71 13.38 -13.82
C ARG A 186 -18.96 14.06 -14.32
N GLY A 187 -20.10 13.35 -14.33
CA GLY A 187 -21.42 13.92 -14.68
C GLY A 187 -21.80 15.05 -13.74
N PHE A 188 -21.66 14.84 -12.43
CA PHE A 188 -21.91 15.87 -11.41
C PHE A 188 -21.00 17.09 -11.61
N ALA A 189 -19.70 16.86 -11.83
CA ALA A 189 -18.73 17.94 -12.06
C ALA A 189 -19.14 18.79 -13.27
N LYS A 190 -19.46 18.14 -14.40
CA LYS A 190 -19.88 18.82 -15.64
C LYS A 190 -21.18 19.62 -15.46
N ALA A 191 -22.19 19.03 -14.83
CA ALA A 191 -23.49 19.65 -14.61
C ALA A 191 -23.40 20.91 -13.72
N ASN A 192 -22.43 20.97 -12.81
CA ASN A 192 -22.28 22.08 -11.86
C ASN A 192 -21.09 23.00 -12.21
N GLY A 193 -20.44 22.83 -13.35
CA GLY A 193 -19.33 23.68 -13.79
C GLY A 193 -18.02 23.48 -13.00
N TYR A 194 -17.87 22.37 -12.30
CA TYR A 194 -16.64 22.02 -11.58
C TYR A 194 -15.63 21.32 -12.47
N LYS A 195 -14.34 21.56 -12.18
CA LYS A 195 -13.27 20.69 -12.69
C LYS A 195 -13.29 19.35 -11.93
N ALA A 196 -12.87 18.27 -12.57
CA ALA A 196 -12.87 16.94 -11.96
C ALA A 196 -12.16 16.91 -10.58
N GLY A 197 -11.01 17.56 -10.45
CA GLY A 197 -10.28 17.64 -9.18
C GLY A 197 -11.03 18.34 -8.05
N GLN A 198 -11.90 19.30 -8.36
CA GLN A 198 -12.73 19.98 -7.36
C GLN A 198 -13.80 19.05 -6.75
N VAL A 199 -14.15 17.97 -7.46
CA VAL A 199 -15.05 16.93 -6.96
C VAL A 199 -14.30 15.76 -6.36
N PHE A 200 -13.24 15.28 -7.02
CA PHE A 200 -12.53 14.06 -6.61
C PHE A 200 -11.74 14.25 -5.32
N HIS A 201 -11.09 15.42 -5.11
CA HIS A 201 -10.32 15.64 -3.89
C HIS A 201 -11.19 15.70 -2.63
N PRO A 202 -12.31 16.44 -2.56
CA PRO A 202 -13.19 16.40 -1.39
C PRO A 202 -13.73 14.99 -1.09
N VAL A 203 -14.14 14.23 -2.13
CA VAL A 203 -14.58 12.84 -1.95
C VAL A 203 -13.46 11.97 -1.39
N ARG A 204 -12.25 12.04 -1.94
CA ARG A 204 -11.08 11.28 -1.44
C ARG A 204 -10.80 11.59 0.02
N VAL A 205 -10.70 12.87 0.37
CA VAL A 205 -10.41 13.28 1.75
C VAL A 205 -11.51 12.82 2.68
N ALA A 206 -12.78 12.96 2.30
CA ALA A 206 -13.92 12.53 3.12
C ALA A 206 -13.88 11.03 3.47
N VAL A 207 -13.42 10.17 2.55
CA VAL A 207 -13.45 8.72 2.76
C VAL A 207 -12.14 8.17 3.34
N SER A 208 -10.99 8.83 3.14
CA SER A 208 -9.68 8.32 3.55
C SER A 208 -8.93 9.21 4.55
N GLY A 209 -9.36 10.46 4.75
CA GLY A 209 -8.66 11.45 5.58
C GLY A 209 -7.42 12.06 4.93
N ARG A 210 -7.04 11.63 3.70
CA ARG A 210 -5.77 11.94 3.03
C ARG A 210 -5.99 12.53 1.65
N THR A 211 -5.03 13.34 1.18
CA THR A 211 -5.05 13.87 -0.20
C THR A 211 -4.49 12.89 -1.23
N HIS A 212 -3.79 11.87 -0.80
CA HIS A 212 -3.13 10.84 -1.60
C HIS A 212 -3.66 9.44 -1.25
N GLY A 213 -3.30 8.43 -2.04
CA GLY A 213 -3.72 7.05 -1.83
C GLY A 213 -4.00 6.33 -3.14
N PRO A 214 -4.72 5.20 -3.11
CA PRO A 214 -5.01 4.39 -4.28
C PRO A 214 -5.95 5.09 -5.26
N THR A 215 -6.23 4.44 -6.41
CA THR A 215 -7.20 4.91 -7.41
C THR A 215 -8.55 5.17 -6.76
N LEU A 216 -9.07 6.40 -6.86
CA LEU A 216 -10.22 6.85 -6.09
C LEU A 216 -11.44 5.93 -6.25
N PHE A 217 -11.87 5.70 -7.47
CA PHE A 217 -13.15 5.01 -7.71
C PHE A 217 -13.08 3.52 -7.36
N LYS A 218 -11.93 2.88 -7.57
CA LYS A 218 -11.71 1.50 -7.11
C LYS A 218 -11.72 1.38 -5.59
N MET A 219 -11.13 2.36 -4.92
CA MET A 219 -11.18 2.47 -3.46
C MET A 219 -12.63 2.60 -2.95
N LEU A 220 -13.46 3.46 -3.59
CA LEU A 220 -14.86 3.61 -3.23
C LEU A 220 -15.66 2.33 -3.46
N GLU A 221 -15.43 1.63 -4.57
CA GLU A 221 -16.06 0.35 -4.86
C GLU A 221 -15.82 -0.67 -3.74
N TYR A 222 -14.55 -0.82 -3.29
CA TYR A 222 -14.22 -1.75 -2.19
C TYR A 222 -14.79 -1.32 -0.84
N MET A 223 -14.94 -0.02 -0.59
CA MET A 223 -15.59 0.47 0.65
C MET A 223 -17.08 0.20 0.68
N GLY A 224 -17.73 0.16 -0.48
CA GLY A 224 -19.16 -0.01 -0.60
C GLY A 224 -19.98 1.27 -0.32
N LYS A 225 -21.21 1.27 -0.85
CA LYS A 225 -22.09 2.44 -0.89
C LYS A 225 -22.37 3.05 0.49
N ASP A 226 -22.78 2.21 1.44
CA ASP A 226 -23.20 2.68 2.77
C ASP A 226 -22.04 3.35 3.51
N THR A 227 -20.83 2.76 3.45
CA THR A 227 -19.63 3.33 4.07
C THR A 227 -19.25 4.65 3.42
N VAL A 228 -19.25 4.72 2.09
CA VAL A 228 -18.91 5.94 1.35
C VAL A 228 -19.87 7.06 1.67
N VAL A 229 -21.18 6.83 1.54
CA VAL A 229 -22.21 7.85 1.81
C VAL A 229 -22.14 8.36 3.25
N ARG A 230 -22.01 7.45 4.22
CA ARG A 230 -21.85 7.81 5.64
C ARG A 230 -20.62 8.69 5.89
N ARG A 231 -19.48 8.35 5.25
CA ARG A 231 -18.24 9.14 5.42
C ARG A 231 -18.32 10.50 4.76
N LEU A 232 -18.97 10.62 3.60
CA LEU A 232 -19.24 11.92 2.99
C LEU A 232 -20.12 12.80 3.90
N GLN A 233 -21.16 12.22 4.52
CA GLN A 233 -22.00 12.93 5.48
C GLN A 233 -21.22 13.39 6.72
N ASN A 234 -20.40 12.49 7.29
CA ASN A 234 -19.58 12.82 8.45
C ASN A 234 -18.54 13.91 8.14
N ALA A 235 -18.05 13.96 6.92
CA ALA A 235 -17.06 14.96 6.51
C ALA A 235 -17.62 16.40 6.40
N LEU A 236 -18.93 16.58 6.25
CA LEU A 236 -19.54 17.91 6.14
C LEU A 236 -19.24 18.82 7.32
N GLN A 237 -19.09 18.28 8.52
CA GLN A 237 -18.75 19.08 9.72
C GLN A 237 -17.36 19.74 9.67
N TYR A 238 -16.47 19.27 8.80
CA TYR A 238 -15.12 19.82 8.61
C TYR A 238 -15.04 20.86 7.49
N CYS A 239 -16.09 21.01 6.68
CA CYS A 239 -16.16 22.04 5.64
C CYS A 239 -16.50 23.42 6.24
N LYS A 240 -15.87 24.46 5.68
CA LYS A 240 -16.15 25.86 6.06
C LYS A 240 -17.39 26.38 5.35
#